data_6468c8039035b619cf32398917bf23cb
#
_entry.id   6468c8039035b619cf32398917bf23cb
#
_cell.length_a   1.000
_cell.length_b   1.000
_cell.length_c   1.000
_cell.angle_alpha   90.00
_cell.angle_beta   90.00
_cell.angle_gamma   90.00
#
_symmetry.space_group_name_H-M   'P 1'
#
loop_
_entity.id
_entity.type
_entity.pdbx_description
1 polymer ?
#
loop_
_entity_poly.entity_id
_entity_poly.type
_entity_poly.pdbx_seq_one_letter_code
_entity_poly.pdbx_strand_id
1 'polypeptide(L)'
;LVGSEMCIRDRSMNVLVINCGSSSLKYQLIDSETEQVMAKGLCERIKIDGRLKHTPAGKETIVLDSPMPDHTAAVELVLKMLTDEKYGVISSLSEIGAVGHRIVHGGEKFAASTIITDEVIAAITECNDLAPLHNPANLIGIDSCKKLMPNVPMVAVFDTAFHQTMPAKAYLYGIPYEYYEKYKIRKYGFHGTCLLYTSPSPRD
;
A
#
# COMPACT_ATOMS: atom_id res chain seq x y z
N LEU A 1 -15.08 -31.29 -11.97
CA LEU A 1 -14.34 -30.31 -11.15
C LEU A 1 -13.48 -29.41 -12.05
N VAL A 2 -14.11 -28.66 -12.96
CA VAL A 2 -13.47 -27.64 -13.83
C VAL A 2 -14.45 -26.47 -13.95
N GLY A 3 -14.76 -25.80 -12.83
CA GLY A 3 -15.79 -24.78 -12.82
C GLY A 3 -15.53 -23.55 -11.95
N SER A 4 -14.46 -23.56 -11.15
CA SER A 4 -14.23 -22.47 -10.19
C SER A 4 -13.13 -21.47 -10.59
N GLU A 5 -12.26 -21.82 -11.52
CA GLU A 5 -11.19 -20.90 -11.96
C GLU A 5 -11.58 -19.96 -13.12
N MET A 6 -12.69 -20.25 -13.82
CA MET A 6 -13.11 -19.48 -14.98
C MET A 6 -13.97 -18.25 -14.64
N CYS A 7 -14.46 -18.15 -13.39
CA CYS A 7 -15.31 -17.00 -12.97
C CYS A 7 -14.53 -15.81 -12.41
N ILE A 8 -13.22 -15.91 -12.19
CA ILE A 8 -12.42 -14.82 -11.60
C ILE A 8 -11.81 -13.90 -12.68
N ARG A 9 -11.72 -14.38 -13.93
CA ARG A 9 -11.10 -13.62 -15.05
C ARG A 9 -12.00 -12.62 -15.76
N ASP A 10 -13.31 -12.60 -15.50
CA ASP A 10 -14.29 -11.81 -16.31
C ASP A 10 -14.95 -10.65 -15.55
N ARG A 11 -14.42 -10.23 -14.40
CA ARG A 11 -14.88 -8.99 -13.76
C ARG A 11 -13.74 -7.99 -13.76
N SER A 12 -13.95 -6.86 -14.44
CA SER A 12 -13.09 -5.69 -14.27
C SER A 12 -13.00 -5.41 -12.77
N MET A 13 -11.78 -5.45 -12.27
CA MET A 13 -11.54 -5.32 -10.83
C MET A 13 -10.90 -3.96 -10.58
N ASN A 14 -11.55 -3.13 -9.77
CA ASN A 14 -10.90 -1.91 -9.33
C ASN A 14 -9.97 -2.22 -8.15
N VAL A 15 -8.77 -1.72 -8.21
CA VAL A 15 -7.77 -1.86 -7.15
C VAL A 15 -7.59 -0.53 -6.43
N LEU A 16 -7.83 -0.51 -5.13
CA LEU A 16 -7.55 0.63 -4.28
C LEU A 16 -6.12 0.55 -3.76
N VAL A 17 -5.26 1.46 -4.19
CA VAL A 17 -3.86 1.54 -3.73
C VAL A 17 -3.76 2.56 -2.61
N ILE A 18 -3.16 2.16 -1.49
CA ILE A 18 -2.99 2.98 -0.29
C ILE A 18 -1.53 3.09 0.10
N ASN A 19 -1.12 4.31 0.39
CA ASN A 19 0.16 4.64 1.00
C ASN A 19 -0.10 5.48 2.26
N CYS A 20 0.03 4.82 3.42
CA CYS A 20 -0.29 5.38 4.72
C CYS A 20 0.97 5.87 5.42
N GLY A 21 1.04 7.16 5.70
CA GLY A 21 2.08 7.79 6.52
C GLY A 21 1.56 8.12 7.93
N SER A 22 2.40 8.68 8.79
CA SER A 22 2.08 8.97 10.20
C SER A 22 0.92 9.96 10.39
N SER A 23 0.78 10.93 9.49
CA SER A 23 -0.26 11.98 9.51
C SER A 23 -0.92 12.20 8.16
N SER A 24 -0.73 11.30 7.22
CA SER A 24 -1.27 11.40 5.86
C SER A 24 -1.61 10.05 5.28
N LEU A 25 -2.51 10.03 4.29
CA LEU A 25 -2.87 8.86 3.51
C LEU A 25 -3.03 9.28 2.06
N LYS A 26 -2.23 8.72 1.16
CA LYS A 26 -2.40 8.86 -0.29
C LYS A 26 -3.11 7.65 -0.83
N TYR A 27 -3.99 7.86 -1.80
CA TYR A 27 -4.68 6.76 -2.47
C TYR A 27 -4.86 6.98 -3.96
N GLN A 28 -5.04 5.86 -4.66
CA GLN A 28 -5.50 5.81 -6.05
C GLN A 28 -6.46 4.64 -6.21
N LEU A 29 -7.55 4.85 -6.93
CA LEU A 29 -8.39 3.77 -7.44
C LEU A 29 -8.05 3.55 -8.91
N ILE A 30 -7.67 2.34 -9.25
CA ILE A 30 -7.16 1.97 -10.58
C ILE A 30 -8.06 0.86 -11.14
N ASP A 31 -8.48 1.02 -12.39
CA ASP A 31 -9.08 -0.07 -13.16
C ASP A 31 -7.97 -1.02 -13.59
N SER A 32 -8.07 -2.29 -13.19
CA SER A 32 -7.00 -3.28 -13.44
C SER A 32 -6.90 -3.77 -14.88
N GLU A 33 -7.91 -3.55 -15.70
CA GLU A 33 -7.89 -3.95 -17.12
C GLU A 33 -7.26 -2.86 -17.99
N THR A 34 -7.67 -1.61 -17.74
CA THR A 34 -7.21 -0.47 -18.53
C THR A 34 -5.99 0.21 -17.94
N GLU A 35 -5.61 -0.14 -16.71
CA GLU A 35 -4.56 0.50 -15.91
C GLU A 35 -4.78 2.02 -15.69
N GLN A 36 -6.00 2.48 -15.90
CA GLN A 36 -6.34 3.89 -15.76
C GLN A 36 -6.66 4.23 -14.31
N VAL A 37 -6.13 5.38 -13.87
CA VAL A 37 -6.46 5.95 -12.56
C VAL A 37 -7.85 6.58 -12.64
N MET A 38 -8.82 5.97 -11.97
CA MET A 38 -10.21 6.45 -11.90
C MET A 38 -10.37 7.62 -10.92
N ALA A 39 -9.64 7.58 -9.81
CA ALA A 39 -9.56 8.65 -8.84
C ALA A 39 -8.25 8.60 -8.07
N LYS A 40 -7.78 9.74 -7.60
CA LYS A 40 -6.64 9.85 -6.69
C LYS A 40 -6.89 10.89 -5.63
N GLY A 41 -6.18 10.79 -4.52
CA GLY A 41 -6.32 11.80 -3.48
C GLY A 41 -5.30 11.68 -2.36
N LEU A 42 -5.44 12.61 -1.44
CA LEU A 42 -4.55 12.78 -0.30
C LEU A 42 -5.36 13.26 0.90
N CYS A 43 -5.34 12.48 1.97
CA CYS A 43 -5.72 12.94 3.30
C CYS A 43 -4.48 13.50 3.98
N GLU A 44 -4.55 14.73 4.43
CA GLU A 44 -3.49 15.45 5.13
C GLU A 44 -3.95 15.80 6.54
N ARG A 45 -2.98 16.02 7.44
CA ARG A 45 -3.24 16.53 8.81
C ARG A 45 -4.16 15.62 9.62
N ILE A 46 -4.05 14.30 9.39
CA ILE A 46 -4.74 13.28 10.20
C ILE A 46 -4.30 13.44 11.66
N LYS A 47 -5.25 13.32 12.60
CA LYS A 47 -5.10 13.59 14.05
C LYS A 47 -4.97 15.08 14.42
N ILE A 48 -5.12 16.00 13.48
CA ILE A 48 -5.13 17.44 13.74
C ILE A 48 -6.51 17.99 13.40
N ASP A 49 -6.71 18.48 12.21
CA ASP A 49 -7.99 19.06 11.75
C ASP A 49 -8.49 18.41 10.45
N GLY A 50 -7.64 17.62 9.81
CA GLY A 50 -7.99 16.84 8.63
C GLY A 50 -8.31 17.66 7.37
N ARG A 51 -7.73 17.23 6.25
CA ARG A 51 -8.04 17.77 4.92
C ARG A 51 -7.94 16.68 3.89
N LEU A 52 -8.98 16.51 3.08
CA LEU A 52 -8.99 15.63 1.92
C LEU A 52 -8.86 16.45 0.64
N LYS A 53 -7.95 16.03 -0.22
CA LYS A 53 -7.91 16.42 -1.65
C LYS A 53 -8.33 15.19 -2.45
N HIS A 54 -9.37 15.31 -3.25
CA HIS A 54 -9.91 14.23 -4.08
C HIS A 54 -9.98 14.68 -5.53
N THR A 55 -9.42 13.89 -6.44
CA THR A 55 -9.40 14.18 -7.87
C THR A 55 -9.97 12.98 -8.64
N PRO A 56 -11.24 13.01 -9.04
CA PRO A 56 -11.79 12.04 -9.97
C PRO A 56 -11.17 12.21 -11.36
N ALA A 57 -11.06 11.14 -12.14
CA ALA A 57 -10.56 11.22 -13.50
C ALA A 57 -11.37 12.20 -14.35
N GLY A 58 -10.67 13.07 -15.07
CA GLY A 58 -11.29 14.06 -15.96
C GLY A 58 -12.05 15.18 -15.26
N LYS A 59 -11.96 15.31 -13.92
CA LYS A 59 -12.62 16.37 -13.14
C LYS A 59 -11.60 17.17 -12.33
N GLU A 60 -12.05 18.33 -11.85
CA GLU A 60 -11.23 19.18 -10.98
C GLU A 60 -11.04 18.55 -9.59
N THR A 61 -9.92 18.91 -8.96
CA THR A 61 -9.64 18.51 -7.59
C THR A 61 -10.58 19.20 -6.61
N ILE A 62 -11.17 18.42 -5.73
CA ILE A 62 -12.02 18.88 -4.65
C ILE A 62 -11.19 18.89 -3.37
N VAL A 63 -11.32 19.94 -2.60
CA VAL A 63 -10.70 20.08 -1.29
C VAL A 63 -11.81 20.13 -0.24
N LEU A 64 -11.74 19.25 0.73
CA LEU A 64 -12.70 19.15 1.83
C LEU A 64 -11.93 19.15 3.16
N ASP A 65 -12.20 20.13 3.98
CA ASP A 65 -11.76 20.14 5.38
C ASP A 65 -12.75 19.29 6.18
N SER A 66 -12.24 18.23 6.79
CA SER A 66 -13.05 17.28 7.57
C SER A 66 -12.20 16.68 8.68
N PRO A 67 -12.69 16.68 9.92
CA PRO A 67 -11.95 16.06 11.02
C PRO A 67 -11.62 14.60 10.74
N MET A 68 -10.36 14.26 10.91
CA MET A 68 -9.85 12.88 10.79
C MET A 68 -9.11 12.55 12.09
N PRO A 69 -9.81 12.09 13.14
CA PRO A 69 -9.19 11.78 14.44
C PRO A 69 -8.17 10.66 14.34
N ASP A 70 -8.31 9.79 13.35
CA ASP A 70 -7.39 8.68 13.07
C ASP A 70 -7.40 8.30 11.58
N HIS A 71 -6.62 7.30 11.24
CA HIS A 71 -6.52 6.79 9.87
C HIS A 71 -7.76 6.01 9.43
N THR A 72 -8.51 5.43 10.38
CA THR A 72 -9.78 4.76 10.05
C THR A 72 -10.78 5.76 9.51
N ALA A 73 -10.93 6.91 10.19
CA ALA A 73 -11.78 8.01 9.70
C ALA A 73 -11.32 8.56 8.34
N ALA A 74 -10.01 8.58 8.10
CA ALA A 74 -9.48 8.99 6.80
C ALA A 74 -9.85 7.97 5.70
N VAL A 75 -9.71 6.66 5.95
CA VAL A 75 -10.13 5.62 4.99
C VAL A 75 -11.65 5.67 4.77
N GLU A 76 -12.46 5.81 5.83
CA GLU A 76 -13.91 5.96 5.70
C GLU A 76 -14.29 7.14 4.78
N LEU A 77 -13.63 8.28 4.96
CA LEU A 77 -13.86 9.45 4.12
C LEU A 77 -13.46 9.19 2.66
N VAL A 78 -12.35 8.51 2.43
CA VAL A 78 -11.93 8.11 1.07
C VAL A 78 -13.00 7.21 0.43
N LEU A 79 -13.46 6.17 1.11
CA LEU A 79 -14.47 5.24 0.60
C LEU A 79 -15.79 5.95 0.31
N LYS A 80 -16.20 6.89 1.18
CA LYS A 80 -17.38 7.73 0.96
C LYS A 80 -17.22 8.61 -0.28
N MET A 81 -16.05 9.22 -0.49
CA MET A 81 -15.81 10.05 -1.67
C MET A 81 -15.76 9.24 -2.97
N LEU A 82 -15.26 8.00 -2.94
CA LEU A 82 -15.24 7.13 -4.11
C LEU A 82 -16.64 6.73 -4.57
N THR A 83 -17.61 6.68 -3.65
CA THR A 83 -19.02 6.33 -3.92
C THR A 83 -19.97 7.53 -3.88
N ASP A 84 -19.46 8.76 -3.79
CA ASP A 84 -20.27 9.98 -3.74
C ASP A 84 -21.06 10.18 -5.05
N GLU A 85 -22.30 10.64 -4.97
CA GLU A 85 -23.16 10.83 -6.15
C GLU A 85 -22.58 11.82 -7.17
N LYS A 86 -21.87 12.85 -6.72
CA LYS A 86 -21.33 13.92 -7.58
C LYS A 86 -19.88 13.72 -7.94
N TYR A 87 -19.08 13.24 -6.99
CA TYR A 87 -17.62 13.19 -7.08
C TYR A 87 -17.07 11.76 -7.14
N GLY A 88 -17.92 10.78 -6.89
CA GLY A 88 -17.55 9.38 -6.96
C GLY A 88 -17.25 8.88 -8.37
N VAL A 89 -16.62 7.73 -8.42
CA VAL A 89 -16.21 7.04 -9.65
C VAL A 89 -16.66 5.58 -9.68
N ILE A 90 -17.22 5.08 -8.57
CA ILE A 90 -17.83 3.77 -8.44
C ILE A 90 -19.21 3.92 -7.77
N SER A 91 -20.11 3.00 -8.05
CA SER A 91 -21.47 3.02 -7.50
C SER A 91 -21.57 2.31 -6.15
N SER A 92 -20.66 1.39 -5.88
CA SER A 92 -20.65 0.57 -4.67
C SER A 92 -19.20 0.17 -4.31
N LEU A 93 -18.92 0.02 -3.01
CA LEU A 93 -17.66 -0.52 -2.51
C LEU A 93 -17.41 -1.97 -2.97
N SER A 94 -18.44 -2.71 -3.38
CA SER A 94 -18.30 -4.06 -3.96
C SER A 94 -17.55 -4.09 -5.29
N GLU A 95 -17.36 -2.93 -5.93
CA GLU A 95 -16.54 -2.79 -7.13
C GLU A 95 -15.03 -2.74 -6.82
N ILE A 96 -14.64 -2.59 -5.55
CA ILE A 96 -13.24 -2.69 -5.12
C ILE A 96 -12.93 -4.17 -4.91
N GLY A 97 -12.15 -4.74 -5.82
CA GLY A 97 -11.80 -6.15 -5.80
C GLY A 97 -10.52 -6.49 -5.01
N ALA A 98 -9.65 -5.50 -4.79
CA ALA A 98 -8.45 -5.66 -3.99
C ALA A 98 -7.95 -4.33 -3.44
N VAL A 99 -7.18 -4.39 -2.34
CA VAL A 99 -6.45 -3.23 -1.79
C VAL A 99 -4.95 -3.50 -1.81
N GLY A 100 -4.19 -2.64 -2.47
CA GLY A 100 -2.73 -2.66 -2.46
C GLY A 100 -2.18 -1.69 -1.41
N HIS A 101 -1.31 -2.17 -0.52
CA HIS A 101 -0.65 -1.38 0.51
C HIS A 101 0.84 -1.25 0.22
N ARG A 102 1.35 -0.02 0.15
CA ARG A 102 2.78 0.21 0.18
C ARG A 102 3.30 0.00 1.60
N ILE A 103 4.32 -0.86 1.73
CA ILE A 103 5.03 -1.14 2.98
C ILE A 103 6.49 -0.73 2.79
N VAL A 104 6.99 0.11 3.69
CA VAL A 104 8.33 0.67 3.51
C VAL A 104 9.41 -0.38 3.74
N HIS A 105 9.28 -1.23 4.76
CA HIS A 105 10.32 -2.20 5.09
C HIS A 105 9.76 -3.60 5.29
N GLY A 106 10.19 -4.52 4.45
CA GLY A 106 9.87 -5.95 4.53
C GLY A 106 11.00 -6.82 5.10
N GLY A 107 12.08 -6.21 5.56
CA GLY A 107 13.25 -6.94 6.05
C GLY A 107 13.86 -7.80 4.95
N GLU A 108 14.27 -9.00 5.33
CA GLU A 108 14.79 -10.03 4.42
C GLU A 108 13.72 -11.07 4.02
N LYS A 109 12.48 -10.91 4.53
CA LYS A 109 11.42 -11.93 4.40
C LYS A 109 10.62 -11.83 3.10
N PHE A 110 10.60 -10.65 2.47
CA PHE A 110 9.74 -10.41 1.31
C PHE A 110 10.54 -9.95 0.10
N ALA A 111 10.59 -10.80 -0.91
CA ALA A 111 11.22 -10.53 -2.22
C ALA A 111 10.21 -10.17 -3.31
N ALA A 112 8.91 -10.23 -3.02
CA ALA A 112 7.82 -9.94 -3.94
C ALA A 112 6.59 -9.40 -3.20
N SER A 113 5.62 -8.90 -3.95
CA SER A 113 4.30 -8.56 -3.42
C SER A 113 3.61 -9.81 -2.86
N THR A 114 2.92 -9.65 -1.74
CA THR A 114 2.38 -10.79 -0.96
C THR A 114 0.97 -10.46 -0.47
N ILE A 115 0.07 -11.45 -0.52
CA ILE A 115 -1.25 -11.34 0.10
C ILE A 115 -1.07 -11.17 1.61
N ILE A 116 -1.77 -10.22 2.20
CA ILE A 116 -1.68 -9.90 3.62
C ILE A 116 -2.49 -10.92 4.42
N THR A 117 -1.78 -11.77 5.14
CA THR A 117 -2.30 -12.67 6.17
C THR A 117 -1.87 -12.19 7.55
N ASP A 118 -2.33 -12.84 8.62
CA ASP A 118 -1.90 -12.49 9.98
C ASP A 118 -0.40 -12.77 10.17
N GLU A 119 0.16 -13.79 9.51
CA GLU A 119 1.59 -14.08 9.50
C GLU A 119 2.40 -12.97 8.79
N VAL A 120 1.86 -12.42 7.70
CA VAL A 120 2.49 -11.29 6.99
C VAL A 120 2.45 -10.03 7.86
N ILE A 121 1.35 -9.76 8.56
CA ILE A 121 1.24 -8.65 9.51
C ILE A 121 2.27 -8.80 10.64
N ALA A 122 2.41 -9.99 11.22
CA ALA A 122 3.41 -10.27 12.23
C ALA A 122 4.84 -10.02 11.71
N ALA A 123 5.15 -10.49 10.51
CA ALA A 123 6.46 -10.29 9.88
C ALA A 123 6.76 -8.82 9.57
N ILE A 124 5.76 -8.03 9.15
CA ILE A 124 5.91 -6.56 8.98
C ILE A 124 6.15 -5.91 10.34
N THR A 125 5.45 -6.36 11.38
CA THR A 125 5.59 -5.82 12.74
C THR A 125 7.01 -6.03 13.29
N GLU A 126 7.62 -7.18 13.03
CA GLU A 126 9.03 -7.44 13.39
C GLU A 126 10.02 -6.46 12.72
N CYS A 127 9.63 -5.86 11.59
CA CYS A 127 10.44 -4.86 10.90
C CYS A 127 10.21 -3.43 11.40
N ASN A 128 9.39 -3.21 12.44
CA ASN A 128 9.11 -1.87 12.95
C ASN A 128 10.38 -1.15 13.45
N ASP A 129 11.30 -1.88 14.07
CA ASP A 129 12.56 -1.31 14.56
C ASP A 129 13.49 -0.86 13.41
N LEU A 130 13.33 -1.44 12.22
CA LEU A 130 14.08 -1.06 11.02
C LEU A 130 13.46 0.16 10.31
N ALA A 131 12.18 0.43 10.52
CA ALA A 131 11.45 1.56 9.93
C ALA A 131 10.42 2.15 10.92
N PRO A 132 10.85 2.67 12.08
CA PRO A 132 9.95 3.04 13.18
C PRO A 132 9.00 4.20 12.85
N LEU A 133 9.35 5.02 11.86
CA LEU A 133 8.50 6.14 11.41
C LEU A 133 7.47 5.75 10.35
N HIS A 134 7.64 4.59 9.71
CA HIS A 134 6.86 4.19 8.53
C HIS A 134 6.04 2.93 8.75
N ASN A 135 6.66 1.82 9.13
CA ASN A 135 5.96 0.54 9.25
C ASN A 135 4.76 0.56 10.19
N PRO A 136 4.83 1.18 11.39
CA PRO A 136 3.65 1.29 12.25
C PRO A 136 2.47 2.02 11.58
N ALA A 137 2.73 3.08 10.80
CA ALA A 137 1.70 3.79 10.07
C ALA A 137 1.12 2.94 8.93
N ASN A 138 1.97 2.16 8.23
CA ASN A 138 1.52 1.23 7.20
C ASN A 138 0.59 0.15 7.79
N LEU A 139 0.93 -0.41 8.96
CA LEU A 139 0.10 -1.39 9.67
C LEU A 139 -1.25 -0.81 10.10
N ILE A 140 -1.30 0.45 10.55
CA ILE A 140 -2.55 1.15 10.86
C ILE A 140 -3.43 1.26 9.60
N GLY A 141 -2.84 1.56 8.45
CA GLY A 141 -3.56 1.60 7.17
C GLY A 141 -4.17 0.25 6.80
N ILE A 142 -3.42 -0.84 6.97
CA ILE A 142 -3.92 -2.21 6.76
C ILE A 142 -5.08 -2.52 7.70
N ASP A 143 -4.92 -2.27 9.00
CA ASP A 143 -5.95 -2.53 10.01
C ASP A 143 -7.24 -1.73 9.73
N SER A 144 -7.12 -0.47 9.34
CA SER A 144 -8.24 0.37 8.98
C SER A 144 -9.01 -0.17 7.78
N CYS A 145 -8.31 -0.58 6.73
CA CYS A 145 -8.93 -1.19 5.55
C CYS A 145 -9.56 -2.55 5.87
N LYS A 146 -8.90 -3.37 6.71
CA LYS A 146 -9.43 -4.69 7.13
C LYS A 146 -10.73 -4.55 7.91
N LYS A 147 -10.87 -3.52 8.74
CA LYS A 147 -12.11 -3.21 9.47
C LYS A 147 -13.26 -2.78 8.56
N LEU A 148 -12.97 -1.95 7.56
CA LEU A 148 -13.98 -1.36 6.69
C LEU A 148 -14.35 -2.25 5.50
N MET A 149 -13.42 -3.08 5.06
CA MET A 149 -13.55 -3.98 3.90
C MET A 149 -13.06 -5.39 4.25
N PRO A 150 -13.70 -6.10 5.19
CA PRO A 150 -13.18 -7.37 5.74
C PRO A 150 -13.09 -8.50 4.71
N ASN A 151 -13.86 -8.44 3.63
CA ASN A 151 -13.91 -9.47 2.60
C ASN A 151 -13.07 -9.15 1.36
N VAL A 152 -12.40 -7.98 1.33
CA VAL A 152 -11.58 -7.57 0.20
C VAL A 152 -10.14 -8.03 0.45
N PRO A 153 -9.54 -8.79 -0.47
CA PRO A 153 -8.15 -9.21 -0.35
C PRO A 153 -7.20 -8.01 -0.34
N MET A 154 -6.16 -8.09 0.48
CA MET A 154 -5.17 -7.05 0.62
C MET A 154 -3.79 -7.57 0.24
N VAL A 155 -3.00 -6.74 -0.43
CA VAL A 155 -1.67 -7.08 -0.93
C VAL A 155 -0.66 -6.07 -0.39
N ALA A 156 0.43 -6.56 0.19
CA ALA A 156 1.58 -5.76 0.57
C ALA A 156 2.58 -5.66 -0.58
N VAL A 157 3.03 -4.45 -0.88
CA VAL A 157 4.09 -4.15 -1.86
C VAL A 157 5.22 -3.48 -1.10
N PHE A 158 6.40 -4.10 -1.08
CA PHE A 158 7.51 -3.69 -0.23
C PHE A 158 8.54 -2.87 -0.99
N ASP A 159 8.91 -1.71 -0.45
CA ASP A 159 9.98 -0.87 -1.02
C ASP A 159 11.34 -1.58 -1.06
N THR A 160 11.56 -2.54 -0.16
CA THR A 160 12.80 -3.30 -0.03
C THR A 160 12.87 -4.53 -0.93
N ALA A 161 11.77 -4.97 -1.54
CA ALA A 161 11.69 -6.23 -2.27
C ALA A 161 12.65 -6.30 -3.47
N PHE A 162 12.75 -5.24 -4.24
CA PHE A 162 13.62 -5.15 -5.42
C PHE A 162 15.11 -5.44 -5.10
N HIS A 163 15.56 -5.07 -3.91
CA HIS A 163 16.96 -5.19 -3.49
C HIS A 163 17.28 -6.52 -2.79
N GLN A 164 16.33 -7.45 -2.70
CA GLN A 164 16.57 -8.75 -2.06
C GLN A 164 17.54 -9.65 -2.83
N THR A 165 17.82 -9.33 -4.09
CA THR A 165 18.81 -10.03 -4.91
C THR A 165 20.25 -9.59 -4.68
N MET A 166 20.50 -8.58 -3.83
CA MET A 166 21.86 -8.15 -3.50
C MET A 166 22.65 -9.31 -2.86
N PRO A 167 23.88 -9.62 -3.34
CA PRO A 167 24.71 -10.64 -2.72
C PRO A 167 25.29 -10.17 -1.36
N ALA A 168 25.63 -11.11 -0.48
CA ALA A 168 26.12 -10.81 0.88
C ALA A 168 27.29 -9.83 0.90
N LYS A 169 28.24 -9.95 -0.03
CA LYS A 169 29.37 -9.02 -0.17
C LYS A 169 28.96 -7.56 -0.44
N ALA A 170 27.74 -7.33 -0.94
CA ALA A 170 27.23 -5.99 -1.24
C ALA A 170 26.38 -5.42 -0.11
N TYR A 171 25.67 -6.25 0.66
CA TYR A 171 24.81 -5.77 1.71
C TYR A 171 25.43 -5.81 3.11
N LEU A 172 26.43 -6.64 3.37
CA LEU A 172 27.09 -6.69 4.66
C LEU A 172 28.01 -5.47 4.87
N TYR A 173 28.03 -4.97 6.10
CA TYR A 173 29.00 -3.96 6.52
C TYR A 173 30.27 -4.63 7.06
N GLY A 174 31.40 -3.93 7.02
CA GLY A 174 32.69 -4.37 7.59
C GLY A 174 32.74 -4.21 9.11
N ILE A 175 31.75 -4.73 9.82
CA ILE A 175 31.62 -4.75 11.29
C ILE A 175 31.45 -6.20 11.76
N PRO A 176 31.57 -6.51 13.07
CA PRO A 176 31.36 -7.88 13.55
C PRO A 176 30.04 -8.46 13.05
N TYR A 177 30.12 -9.69 12.51
CA TYR A 177 28.99 -10.35 11.85
C TYR A 177 27.79 -10.61 12.79
N GLU A 178 28.04 -10.71 14.10
CA GLU A 178 27.02 -10.85 15.13
C GLU A 178 25.95 -9.72 15.12
N TYR A 179 26.33 -8.51 14.67
CA TYR A 179 25.36 -7.41 14.53
C TYR A 179 24.37 -7.66 13.40
N TYR A 180 24.80 -8.28 12.33
CA TYR A 180 23.88 -8.72 11.29
C TYR A 180 22.99 -9.85 11.79
N GLU A 181 23.55 -10.87 12.43
CA GLU A 181 22.78 -12.01 12.92
C GLU A 181 21.72 -11.59 13.94
N LYS A 182 22.10 -10.77 14.90
CA LYS A 182 21.25 -10.37 16.04
C LYS A 182 20.27 -9.23 15.70
N TYR A 183 20.74 -8.22 14.99
CA TYR A 183 20.00 -6.98 14.78
C TYR A 183 19.65 -6.73 13.32
N LYS A 184 20.00 -7.62 12.43
CA LYS A 184 19.79 -7.48 10.99
C LYS A 184 20.39 -6.21 10.40
N ILE A 185 21.54 -5.76 10.96
CA ILE A 185 22.28 -4.59 10.48
C ILE A 185 22.98 -4.96 9.17
N ARG A 186 22.44 -4.44 8.09
CA ARG A 186 22.92 -4.60 6.72
C ARG A 186 22.46 -3.41 5.88
N LYS A 187 22.94 -3.33 4.64
CA LYS A 187 22.35 -2.44 3.64
C LYS A 187 21.02 -3.01 3.16
N TYR A 188 19.99 -2.18 3.18
CA TYR A 188 18.73 -2.38 2.51
C TYR A 188 18.57 -1.34 1.41
N GLY A 189 17.87 -1.64 0.35
CA GLY A 189 17.46 -0.67 -0.64
C GLY A 189 16.00 -0.30 -0.46
N PHE A 190 15.64 0.91 -0.84
CA PHE A 190 14.29 1.46 -0.75
C PHE A 190 13.82 1.98 -2.09
N HIS A 191 12.53 2.35 -2.18
CA HIS A 191 11.90 2.77 -3.44
C HIS A 191 12.02 1.75 -4.57
N GLY A 192 12.09 0.47 -4.21
CA GLY A 192 12.30 -0.62 -5.15
C GLY A 192 11.25 -0.67 -6.26
N THR A 193 10.00 -0.39 -5.94
CA THR A 193 8.91 -0.30 -6.93
C THR A 193 9.19 0.80 -7.96
N CYS A 194 9.67 1.98 -7.52
CA CYS A 194 10.02 3.06 -8.43
C CYS A 194 11.21 2.69 -9.31
N LEU A 195 12.24 2.08 -8.74
CA LEU A 195 13.44 1.64 -9.47
C LEU A 195 13.09 0.56 -10.50
N LEU A 196 12.24 -0.39 -10.14
CA LEU A 196 11.79 -1.43 -11.06
C LEU A 196 11.05 -0.85 -12.27
N TYR A 197 10.24 0.18 -12.05
CA TYR A 197 9.44 0.81 -13.09
C TYR A 197 10.25 1.75 -14.00
N THR A 198 11.22 2.46 -13.43
CA THR A 198 11.99 3.49 -14.15
C THR A 198 13.34 3.02 -14.64
N SER A 199 13.83 1.87 -14.17
CA SER A 199 15.11 1.32 -14.64
C SER A 199 14.96 0.84 -16.07
N PRO A 200 15.75 1.39 -17.02
CA PRO A 200 15.89 0.79 -18.34
C PRO A 200 16.65 -0.51 -18.14
N SER A 201 15.96 -1.56 -17.88
CA SER A 201 16.59 -2.86 -17.77
C SER A 201 16.88 -3.40 -19.16
N PRO A 202 18.17 -3.57 -19.50
CA PRO A 202 18.49 -4.50 -20.55
C PRO A 202 18.11 -5.88 -20.02
N ARG A 203 17.13 -6.37 -20.61
CA ARG A 203 16.80 -7.74 -20.40
C ARG A 203 16.89 -8.45 -21.66
N ASP A 204 17.73 -9.31 -21.66
CA ASP A 204 17.67 -10.39 -22.63
C ASP A 204 17.29 -11.65 -22.06
#